data_f7836e27148881cbf5488b8d4a025475
#
_entry.id   f7836e27148881cbf5488b8d4a025475
#
_cell.length_a   1.000
_cell.length_b   1.000
_cell.length_c   1.000
_cell.angle_alpha   90.00
_cell.angle_beta   90.00
_cell.angle_gamma   90.00
#
_symmetry.space_group_name_H-M   'P 1'
#
loop_
_entity.id
_entity.type
_entity.pdbx_description
1 polymer ?
#
loop_
_entity_poly.entity_id
_entity_poly.type
_entity_poly.pdbx_seq_one_letter_code
_entity_poly.pdbx_strand_id
1 'polypeptide(L)'
;MIISMAFIFLSINMNINILEKGIRIYNKGKYQKAIEILNKVEKKDRNFEYYFYLGHSYSFLDRNEISIIYYDSAIQINDKKDIVFFEKGFSNFIMGNSIKALKNLNRAIQLNPNNAKYYVNRGTIKYDLGDKESACNDWYNAMKIDYKIINYAMIQSNCN
;
A
#
# COMPACT_ATOMS: atom_id res chain seq x y z
N MET A 1 -17.88 -31.53 -24.10
CA MET A 1 -18.22 -30.44 -23.18
C MET A 1 -17.66 -30.64 -21.76
N ILE A 2 -17.68 -31.85 -21.20
CA ILE A 2 -17.20 -32.17 -19.84
C ILE A 2 -15.68 -32.00 -19.67
N ILE A 3 -14.88 -32.34 -20.68
CA ILE A 3 -13.39 -32.23 -20.65
C ILE A 3 -12.96 -30.78 -20.59
N SER A 4 -13.65 -29.85 -21.21
CA SER A 4 -13.38 -28.42 -21.20
C SER A 4 -13.53 -27.78 -19.81
N MET A 5 -14.57 -28.19 -19.06
CA MET A 5 -14.79 -27.68 -17.68
C MET A 5 -13.75 -28.15 -16.70
N ALA A 6 -13.30 -29.41 -16.79
CA ALA A 6 -12.26 -29.93 -15.92
C ALA A 6 -10.90 -29.23 -16.13
N PHE A 7 -10.54 -28.91 -17.37
CA PHE A 7 -9.32 -28.15 -17.67
C PHE A 7 -9.39 -26.71 -17.16
N ILE A 8 -10.56 -26.06 -17.25
CA ILE A 8 -10.78 -24.72 -16.71
C ILE A 8 -10.67 -24.73 -15.17
N PHE A 9 -11.28 -25.71 -14.49
CA PHE A 9 -11.19 -25.87 -13.03
C PHE A 9 -9.77 -26.13 -12.55
N LEU A 10 -9.01 -26.98 -13.24
CA LEU A 10 -7.61 -27.26 -12.92
C LEU A 10 -6.70 -26.04 -13.11
N SER A 11 -6.91 -25.25 -14.17
CA SER A 11 -6.12 -24.04 -14.42
C SER A 11 -6.42 -22.94 -13.39
N ILE A 12 -7.66 -22.75 -13.00
CA ILE A 12 -8.07 -21.78 -11.96
C ILE A 12 -7.45 -22.18 -10.62
N ASN A 13 -7.53 -23.43 -10.20
CA ASN A 13 -6.94 -23.90 -8.95
C ASN A 13 -5.42 -23.80 -8.95
N MET A 14 -4.75 -24.00 -10.07
CA MET A 14 -3.30 -23.86 -10.18
C MET A 14 -2.86 -22.40 -10.06
N ASN A 15 -3.59 -21.47 -10.64
CA ASN A 15 -3.27 -20.03 -10.58
C ASN A 15 -3.55 -19.41 -9.22
N ILE A 16 -4.63 -19.82 -8.54
CA ILE A 16 -4.90 -19.47 -7.13
C ILE A 16 -3.74 -19.95 -6.26
N ASN A 17 -3.26 -21.17 -6.47
CA ASN A 17 -2.12 -21.71 -5.72
C ASN A 17 -0.82 -20.91 -5.97
N ILE A 18 -0.58 -20.44 -7.22
CA ILE A 18 0.60 -19.62 -7.54
C ILE A 18 0.51 -18.24 -6.84
N LEU A 19 -0.65 -17.58 -6.89
CA LEU A 19 -0.86 -16.30 -6.22
C LEU A 19 -0.65 -16.42 -4.70
N GLU A 20 -1.31 -17.37 -4.06
CA GLU A 20 -1.16 -17.63 -2.62
C GLU A 20 0.29 -17.97 -2.23
N LYS A 21 0.98 -18.76 -3.06
CA LYS A 21 2.39 -19.08 -2.86
C LYS A 21 3.25 -17.81 -2.94
N GLY A 22 3.00 -16.93 -3.91
CA GLY A 22 3.69 -15.64 -4.04
C GLY A 22 3.50 -14.77 -2.80
N ILE A 23 2.25 -14.62 -2.34
CA ILE A 23 1.91 -13.86 -1.13
C ILE A 23 2.58 -14.47 0.11
N ARG A 24 2.57 -15.79 0.26
CA ARG A 24 3.24 -16.47 1.37
C ARG A 24 4.76 -16.23 1.38
N ILE A 25 5.39 -16.15 0.22
CA ILE A 25 6.83 -15.86 0.08
C ILE A 25 7.10 -14.39 0.39
N TYR A 26 6.21 -13.47 -0.05
CA TYR A 26 6.23 -12.06 0.33
C TYR A 26 6.18 -11.91 1.86
N ASN A 27 5.25 -12.57 2.54
CA ASN A 27 5.09 -12.53 4.01
C ASN A 27 6.33 -13.07 4.78
N LYS A 28 7.21 -13.80 4.10
CA LYS A 28 8.52 -14.22 4.63
C LYS A 28 9.64 -13.21 4.36
N GLY A 29 9.34 -12.01 3.85
CA GLY A 29 10.30 -10.98 3.50
C GLY A 29 11.15 -11.29 2.25
N LYS A 30 10.80 -12.31 1.48
CA LYS A 30 11.56 -12.75 0.28
C LYS A 30 11.00 -12.07 -0.97
N TYR A 31 11.08 -10.75 -1.03
CA TYR A 31 10.38 -9.92 -2.02
C TYR A 31 10.77 -10.23 -3.47
N GLN A 32 12.06 -10.39 -3.76
CA GLN A 32 12.52 -10.77 -5.11
C GLN A 32 11.92 -12.10 -5.55
N LYS A 33 11.93 -13.10 -4.66
CA LYS A 33 11.37 -14.42 -4.96
C LYS A 33 9.84 -14.39 -5.07
N ALA A 34 9.18 -13.51 -4.30
CA ALA A 34 7.74 -13.29 -4.43
C ALA A 34 7.38 -12.76 -5.82
N ILE A 35 8.12 -11.77 -6.34
CA ILE A 35 7.96 -11.23 -7.70
C ILE A 35 8.09 -12.34 -8.75
N GLU A 36 9.14 -13.18 -8.65
CA GLU A 36 9.38 -14.30 -9.58
C GLU A 36 8.21 -15.31 -9.62
N ILE A 37 7.59 -15.55 -8.45
CA ILE A 37 6.44 -16.46 -8.35
C ILE A 37 5.17 -15.77 -8.86
N LEU A 38 4.91 -14.54 -8.43
CA LEU A 38 3.73 -13.78 -8.85
C LEU A 38 3.69 -13.58 -10.36
N ASN A 39 4.84 -13.33 -11.01
CA ASN A 39 4.91 -13.18 -12.47
C ASN A 39 4.51 -14.44 -13.27
N LYS A 40 4.35 -15.59 -12.61
CA LYS A 40 3.82 -16.81 -13.23
C LYS A 40 2.29 -16.87 -13.26
N VAL A 41 1.61 -15.92 -12.60
CA VAL A 41 0.14 -15.81 -12.63
C VAL A 41 -0.29 -15.35 -14.02
N GLU A 42 -1.19 -16.10 -14.65
CA GLU A 42 -1.71 -15.77 -15.97
C GLU A 42 -2.45 -14.43 -15.97
N LYS A 43 -2.37 -13.69 -17.07
CA LYS A 43 -2.94 -12.34 -17.19
C LYS A 43 -4.41 -12.26 -16.81
N LYS A 44 -5.21 -13.27 -17.20
CA LYS A 44 -6.67 -13.35 -16.93
C LYS A 44 -7.01 -13.49 -15.44
N ASP A 45 -6.05 -13.98 -14.60
CA ASP A 45 -6.26 -14.28 -13.18
C ASP A 45 -5.62 -13.22 -12.26
N ARG A 46 -5.08 -12.16 -12.85
CA ARG A 46 -4.46 -11.04 -12.12
C ARG A 46 -5.53 -10.16 -11.51
N ASN A 47 -5.70 -10.28 -10.22
CA ASN A 47 -6.66 -9.53 -9.40
C ASN A 47 -5.98 -8.40 -8.60
N PHE A 48 -6.73 -7.75 -7.70
CA PHE A 48 -6.22 -6.71 -6.83
C PHE A 48 -5.00 -7.18 -6.03
N GLU A 49 -5.06 -8.33 -5.40
CA GLU A 49 -4.01 -8.91 -4.56
C GLU A 49 -2.72 -9.12 -5.35
N TYR A 50 -2.82 -9.61 -6.58
CA TYR A 50 -1.67 -9.77 -7.48
C TYR A 50 -0.92 -8.45 -7.67
N TYR A 51 -1.64 -7.40 -8.08
CA TYR A 51 -1.01 -6.10 -8.33
C TYR A 51 -0.53 -5.43 -7.05
N PHE A 52 -1.29 -5.52 -5.97
CA PHE A 52 -0.93 -4.97 -4.68
C PHE A 52 0.37 -5.58 -4.14
N TYR A 53 0.48 -6.90 -4.10
CA TYR A 53 1.68 -7.57 -3.57
C TYR A 53 2.89 -7.44 -4.50
N LEU A 54 2.72 -7.30 -5.81
CA LEU A 54 3.80 -6.91 -6.71
C LEU A 54 4.29 -5.50 -6.40
N GLY A 55 3.39 -4.53 -6.35
CA GLY A 55 3.73 -3.14 -5.99
C GLY A 55 4.47 -3.07 -4.67
N HIS A 56 3.95 -3.74 -3.65
CA HIS A 56 4.54 -3.77 -2.32
C HIS A 56 5.91 -4.48 -2.30
N SER A 57 6.08 -5.58 -3.05
CA SER A 57 7.38 -6.25 -3.20
C SER A 57 8.42 -5.35 -3.86
N TYR A 58 8.04 -4.58 -4.89
CA TYR A 58 8.93 -3.61 -5.53
C TYR A 58 9.27 -2.44 -4.61
N SER A 59 8.32 -1.95 -3.82
CA SER A 59 8.56 -0.90 -2.83
C SER A 59 9.59 -1.32 -1.78
N PHE A 60 9.49 -2.55 -1.25
CA PHE A 60 10.49 -3.09 -0.32
C PHE A 60 11.88 -3.33 -0.92
N LEU A 61 11.99 -3.34 -2.24
CA LEU A 61 13.25 -3.40 -2.98
C LEU A 61 13.72 -2.01 -3.47
N ASP A 62 13.17 -0.94 -2.90
CA ASP A 62 13.43 0.47 -3.24
C ASP A 62 13.15 0.84 -4.72
N ARG A 63 12.34 0.02 -5.42
CA ARG A 63 11.93 0.26 -6.81
C ARG A 63 10.58 0.99 -6.86
N ASN A 64 10.56 2.20 -6.31
CA ASN A 64 9.32 2.93 -6.05
C ASN A 64 8.56 3.35 -7.32
N GLU A 65 9.24 3.66 -8.43
CA GLU A 65 8.60 3.95 -9.71
C GLU A 65 7.76 2.76 -10.20
N ILE A 66 8.34 1.55 -10.11
CA ILE A 66 7.66 0.32 -10.55
C ILE A 66 6.52 -0.01 -9.58
N SER A 67 6.71 0.20 -8.29
CA SER A 67 5.67 -0.06 -7.30
C SER A 67 4.41 0.79 -7.56
N ILE A 68 4.58 2.07 -7.91
CA ILE A 68 3.48 2.98 -8.25
C ILE A 68 2.67 2.47 -9.44
N ILE A 69 3.32 1.95 -10.49
CA ILE A 69 2.63 1.38 -11.66
C ILE A 69 1.74 0.21 -11.25
N TYR A 70 2.23 -0.66 -10.37
CA TYR A 70 1.44 -1.79 -9.87
C TYR A 70 0.31 -1.35 -8.94
N TYR A 71 0.53 -0.34 -8.09
CA TYR A 71 -0.53 0.21 -7.26
C TYR A 71 -1.61 0.89 -8.12
N ASP A 72 -1.26 1.56 -9.22
CA ASP A 72 -2.23 2.10 -10.16
C ASP A 72 -3.09 1.00 -10.78
N SER A 73 -2.46 -0.12 -11.16
CA SER A 73 -3.19 -1.29 -11.66
C SER A 73 -4.13 -1.90 -10.62
N ALA A 74 -3.70 -1.95 -9.35
CA ALA A 74 -4.55 -2.41 -8.25
C ALA A 74 -5.77 -1.48 -8.03
N ILE A 75 -5.55 -0.16 -8.07
CA ILE A 75 -6.60 0.85 -7.95
C ILE A 75 -7.64 0.74 -9.08
N GLN A 76 -7.21 0.45 -10.32
CA GLN A 76 -8.13 0.23 -11.44
C GLN A 76 -9.08 -0.95 -11.22
N ILE A 77 -8.64 -1.97 -10.46
CA ILE A 77 -9.48 -3.13 -10.13
C ILE A 77 -10.38 -2.83 -8.93
N ASN A 78 -9.85 -2.18 -7.89
CA ASN A 78 -10.61 -1.83 -6.69
C ASN A 78 -10.09 -0.53 -6.05
N ASP A 79 -10.81 0.56 -6.27
CA ASP A 79 -10.51 1.89 -5.74
C ASP A 79 -11.06 2.15 -4.32
N LYS A 80 -11.65 1.13 -3.68
CA LYS A 80 -12.19 1.20 -2.31
C LYS A 80 -11.23 0.64 -1.23
N LYS A 81 -10.08 0.15 -1.64
CA LYS A 81 -9.05 -0.35 -0.71
C LYS A 81 -8.14 0.79 -0.27
N ASP A 82 -8.31 1.27 0.96
CA ASP A 82 -7.53 2.34 1.57
C ASP A 82 -6.02 2.10 1.54
N ILE A 83 -5.62 0.85 1.82
CA ILE A 83 -4.22 0.45 1.93
C ILE A 83 -3.41 0.73 0.65
N VAL A 84 -3.98 0.55 -0.54
CA VAL A 84 -3.22 0.78 -1.78
C VAL A 84 -2.90 2.25 -2.00
N PHE A 85 -3.78 3.16 -1.57
CA PHE A 85 -3.52 4.59 -1.62
C PHE A 85 -2.46 4.99 -0.59
N PHE A 86 -2.49 4.40 0.61
CA PHE A 86 -1.45 4.62 1.61
C PHE A 86 -0.07 4.21 1.08
N GLU A 87 0.09 2.99 0.57
CA GLU A 87 1.36 2.47 0.06
C GLU A 87 1.86 3.26 -1.16
N LYS A 88 0.95 3.64 -2.08
CA LYS A 88 1.28 4.53 -3.20
C LYS A 88 1.71 5.91 -2.72
N GLY A 89 1.06 6.43 -1.68
CA GLY A 89 1.44 7.68 -1.01
C GLY A 89 2.85 7.61 -0.45
N PHE A 90 3.17 6.54 0.26
CA PHE A 90 4.49 6.28 0.81
C PHE A 90 5.57 6.21 -0.29
N SER A 91 5.33 5.43 -1.36
CA SER A 91 6.28 5.36 -2.50
C SER A 91 6.50 6.74 -3.15
N ASN A 92 5.45 7.56 -3.30
CA ASN A 92 5.60 8.93 -3.80
C ASN A 92 6.43 9.81 -2.86
N PHE A 93 6.26 9.67 -1.54
CA PHE A 93 7.04 10.42 -0.56
C PHE A 93 8.52 10.06 -0.62
N ILE A 94 8.87 8.79 -0.66
CA ILE A 94 10.27 8.34 -0.81
C ILE A 94 10.93 8.90 -2.09
N MET A 95 10.14 9.07 -3.16
CA MET A 95 10.61 9.69 -4.41
C MET A 95 10.64 11.23 -4.37
N GLY A 96 10.38 11.87 -3.24
CA GLY A 96 10.33 13.34 -3.11
C GLY A 96 9.05 13.98 -3.69
N ASN A 97 8.06 13.20 -4.12
CA ASN A 97 6.82 13.69 -4.71
C ASN A 97 5.76 13.99 -3.62
N SER A 98 6.08 14.87 -2.68
CA SER A 98 5.25 15.15 -1.47
C SER A 98 3.81 15.52 -1.80
N ILE A 99 3.55 16.31 -2.86
CA ILE A 99 2.18 16.69 -3.27
C ILE A 99 1.37 15.45 -3.70
N LYS A 100 1.98 14.55 -4.48
CA LYS A 100 1.31 13.29 -4.87
C LYS A 100 1.11 12.37 -3.67
N ALA A 101 2.06 12.34 -2.74
CA ALA A 101 1.95 11.59 -1.50
C ALA A 101 0.76 12.08 -0.67
N LEU A 102 0.63 13.38 -0.42
CA LEU A 102 -0.50 13.97 0.29
C LEU A 102 -1.84 13.65 -0.36
N LYS A 103 -1.93 13.74 -1.69
CA LYS A 103 -3.15 13.38 -2.43
C LYS A 103 -3.57 11.94 -2.16
N ASN A 104 -2.63 11.00 -2.19
CA ASN A 104 -2.91 9.59 -1.95
C ASN A 104 -3.26 9.34 -0.47
N LEU A 105 -2.55 9.95 0.48
CA LEU A 105 -2.88 9.83 1.91
C LEU A 105 -4.25 10.42 2.26
N ASN A 106 -4.64 11.53 1.63
CA ASN A 106 -5.99 12.08 1.77
C ASN A 106 -7.05 11.06 1.32
N ARG A 107 -6.81 10.38 0.20
CA ARG A 107 -7.73 9.33 -0.27
C ARG A 107 -7.78 8.13 0.67
N ALA A 108 -6.64 7.68 1.20
CA ALA A 108 -6.58 6.61 2.20
C ALA A 108 -7.38 6.96 3.46
N ILE A 109 -7.22 8.18 3.99
CA ILE A 109 -7.97 8.69 5.15
C ILE A 109 -9.48 8.79 4.86
N GLN A 110 -9.85 9.26 3.67
CA GLN A 110 -11.25 9.33 3.26
C GLN A 110 -11.91 7.95 3.25
N LEU A 111 -11.19 6.92 2.83
CA LEU A 111 -11.68 5.54 2.79
C LEU A 111 -11.68 4.88 4.16
N ASN A 112 -10.70 5.20 5.01
CA ASN A 112 -10.57 4.64 6.36
C ASN A 112 -10.07 5.72 7.34
N PRO A 113 -10.97 6.53 7.91
CA PRO A 113 -10.60 7.61 8.82
C PRO A 113 -10.12 7.13 10.19
N ASN A 114 -10.23 5.83 10.49
CA ASN A 114 -9.84 5.28 11.80
C ASN A 114 -8.44 4.62 11.79
N ASN A 115 -7.64 4.86 10.76
CA ASN A 115 -6.27 4.36 10.71
C ASN A 115 -5.27 5.46 11.11
N ALA A 116 -4.77 5.38 12.33
CA ALA A 116 -3.83 6.35 12.89
C ALA A 116 -2.55 6.53 12.06
N LYS A 117 -2.04 5.47 11.42
CA LYS A 117 -0.82 5.52 10.59
C LYS A 117 -0.95 6.51 9.43
N TYR A 118 -2.14 6.65 8.87
CA TYR A 118 -2.35 7.56 7.73
C TYR A 118 -2.20 9.01 8.14
N TYR A 119 -2.69 9.37 9.32
CA TYR A 119 -2.53 10.73 9.88
C TYR A 119 -1.08 10.99 10.27
N VAL A 120 -0.39 10.02 10.91
CA VAL A 120 1.04 10.18 11.23
C VAL A 120 1.85 10.49 9.97
N ASN A 121 1.69 9.68 8.92
CA ASN A 121 2.45 9.87 7.68
C ASN A 121 2.09 11.19 6.98
N ARG A 122 0.81 11.56 6.95
CA ARG A 122 0.39 12.83 6.34
C ARG A 122 0.92 14.03 7.14
N GLY A 123 0.87 13.97 8.45
CA GLY A 123 1.44 14.99 9.33
C GLY A 123 2.94 15.15 9.13
N THR A 124 3.68 14.05 9.04
CA THR A 124 5.13 14.10 8.78
C THR A 124 5.43 14.80 7.46
N ILE A 125 4.72 14.46 6.38
CA ILE A 125 4.93 15.11 5.08
C ILE A 125 4.58 16.62 5.14
N LYS A 126 3.51 16.99 5.83
CA LYS A 126 3.14 18.40 6.01
C LYS A 126 4.19 19.16 6.81
N TYR A 127 4.74 18.54 7.85
CA TYR A 127 5.80 19.13 8.67
C TYR A 127 7.05 19.39 7.82
N ASP A 128 7.47 18.42 6.99
CA ASP A 128 8.61 18.54 6.09
C ASP A 128 8.40 19.65 5.03
N LEU A 129 7.15 19.92 4.67
CA LEU A 129 6.77 21.02 3.78
C LEU A 129 6.63 22.39 4.51
N GLY A 130 6.83 22.43 5.83
CA GLY A 130 6.74 23.65 6.64
C GLY A 130 5.34 23.96 7.17
N ASP A 131 4.32 23.18 6.81
CA ASP A 131 2.94 23.31 7.33
C ASP A 131 2.81 22.65 8.71
N LYS A 132 3.45 23.27 9.72
CA LYS A 132 3.50 22.74 11.08
C LYS A 132 2.14 22.64 11.74
N GLU A 133 1.27 23.62 11.54
CA GLU A 133 -0.06 23.63 12.14
C GLU A 133 -0.90 22.44 11.69
N SER A 134 -0.99 22.22 10.38
CA SER A 134 -1.71 21.06 9.83
C SER A 134 -1.06 19.72 10.19
N ALA A 135 0.27 19.69 10.33
CA ALA A 135 0.99 18.50 10.79
C ALA A 135 0.60 18.13 12.21
N CYS A 136 0.60 19.12 13.12
CA CYS A 136 0.20 18.92 14.52
C CYS A 136 -1.25 18.45 14.63
N ASN A 137 -2.15 19.01 13.85
CA ASN A 137 -3.54 18.56 13.79
C ASN A 137 -3.65 17.09 13.37
N ASP A 138 -2.85 16.66 12.39
CA ASP A 138 -2.83 15.26 11.96
C ASP A 138 -2.27 14.35 13.07
N TRP A 139 -1.18 14.72 13.74
CA TRP A 139 -0.62 13.93 14.83
C TRP A 139 -1.54 13.83 16.04
N TYR A 140 -2.25 14.90 16.40
CA TYR A 140 -3.30 14.84 17.44
C TYR A 140 -4.46 13.92 17.04
N ASN A 141 -4.87 13.91 15.77
CA ASN A 141 -5.89 12.98 15.29
C ASN A 141 -5.40 11.53 15.34
N ALA A 142 -4.14 11.27 14.98
CA ALA A 142 -3.54 9.96 15.12
C ALA A 142 -3.56 9.46 16.57
N MET A 143 -3.19 10.33 17.54
CA MET A 143 -3.23 10.00 18.97
C MET A 143 -4.64 9.72 19.49
N LYS A 144 -5.66 10.42 18.99
CA LYS A 144 -7.06 10.14 19.37
C LYS A 144 -7.50 8.75 18.95
N ILE A 145 -6.96 8.25 17.81
CA ILE A 145 -7.28 6.91 17.29
C ILE A 145 -6.45 5.84 18.02
N ASP A 146 -5.15 6.09 18.15
CA ASP A 146 -4.21 5.20 18.86
C ASP A 146 -3.16 6.04 19.58
N TYR A 147 -3.29 6.16 20.90
CA TYR A 147 -2.41 7.00 21.73
C TYR A 147 -0.95 6.52 21.78
N LYS A 148 -0.67 5.27 21.37
CA LYS A 148 0.67 4.68 21.33
C LYS A 148 1.37 4.87 19.98
N ILE A 149 0.66 5.32 18.96
CA ILE A 149 1.18 5.37 17.58
C ILE A 149 2.32 6.37 17.42
N ILE A 150 2.38 7.39 18.25
CA ILE A 150 3.37 8.47 18.19
C ILE A 150 3.80 8.87 19.60
N ASN A 151 5.06 9.27 19.74
CA ASN A 151 5.59 9.74 21.01
C ASN A 151 5.03 11.14 21.34
N TYR A 152 4.34 11.26 22.48
CA TYR A 152 3.77 12.52 22.95
C TYR A 152 4.82 13.63 23.11
N ALA A 153 6.02 13.30 23.59
CA ALA A 153 7.10 14.29 23.72
C ALA A 153 7.52 14.87 22.35
N MET A 154 7.46 14.07 21.28
CA MET A 154 7.71 14.56 19.92
C MET A 154 6.66 15.60 19.50
N ILE A 155 5.40 15.36 19.83
CA ILE A 155 4.32 16.32 19.53
C ILE A 155 4.54 17.60 20.32
N GLN A 156 4.81 17.52 21.63
CA GLN A 156 5.05 18.70 22.47
C GLN A 156 6.21 19.55 21.95
N SER A 157 7.29 18.94 21.48
CA SER A 157 8.46 19.68 21.01
C SER A 157 8.26 20.37 19.66
N ASN A 158 7.34 19.88 18.84
CA ASN A 158 7.13 20.39 17.48
C ASN A 158 5.82 21.20 17.31
N CYS A 159 4.88 21.10 18.26
CA CYS A 159 3.54 21.69 18.16
C CYS A 159 3.25 22.79 19.19
N ASN A 160 4.25 23.20 19.98
CA ASN A 160 4.15 24.31 20.95
C ASN A 160 4.83 25.55 20.41
#